data_32af960d523cf26f26bdf0ba033f36a3
#
_entry.id   32af960d523cf26f26bdf0ba033f36a3
#
_cell.length_a   1.000
_cell.length_b   1.000
_cell.length_c   1.000
_cell.angle_alpha   90.00
_cell.angle_beta   90.00
_cell.angle_gamma   90.00
#
_symmetry.space_group_name_H-M   'P 1'
#
loop_
_entity.id
_entity.type
_entity.pdbx_description
1 polymer ?
#
loop_
_entity_poly.entity_id
_entity_poly.type
_entity_poly.pdbx_seq_one_letter_code
_entity_poly.pdbx_strand_id
1 'polypeptide(L)'
;VHGTARQLRVGLAHLGSMKELRHLYVWQTGVTGTGCDRLSRTLPGVRIVRGVDLDRVVADLEARKEPEVKIVRVELEWVPAGTENPPRSQGGGKISSIEINNNRSEAVKLYWVEYGGGLKYYTEIAAGKSLTRATFSKATWLITDVDETPLGYFTAPVEPSTVQIPES
;
A
#
# COMPACT_ATOMS: atom_id res chain seq x y z
N VAL A 1 18.78 -29.65 11.62
CA VAL A 1 19.93 -29.06 12.30
C VAL A 1 19.54 -28.79 13.74
N HIS A 2 19.74 -29.82 14.60
CA HIS A 2 19.32 -29.80 16.01
C HIS A 2 20.58 -29.63 16.90
N GLY A 3 21.10 -28.44 16.99
CA GLY A 3 22.23 -28.19 17.86
C GLY A 3 22.16 -26.83 18.49
N THR A 4 21.42 -26.69 19.64
CA THR A 4 21.47 -25.31 20.05
C THR A 4 21.11 -24.96 21.49
N ALA A 5 20.21 -25.62 22.15
CA ALA A 5 19.86 -25.22 23.52
C ALA A 5 20.94 -25.60 24.55
N ARG A 6 21.72 -26.65 24.27
CA ARG A 6 22.77 -27.17 25.19
C ARG A 6 24.08 -26.40 25.03
N GLN A 7 24.45 -25.99 23.82
CA GLN A 7 25.66 -25.19 23.56
C GLN A 7 25.54 -23.76 24.09
N LEU A 8 24.35 -23.15 24.01
CA LEU A 8 24.10 -21.83 24.57
C LEU A 8 24.22 -21.80 26.11
N ARG A 9 23.84 -22.89 26.79
CA ARG A 9 23.96 -22.97 28.27
C ARG A 9 25.42 -22.99 28.74
N VAL A 10 26.32 -23.59 27.98
CA VAL A 10 27.74 -23.68 28.32
C VAL A 10 28.44 -22.33 28.03
N GLY A 11 28.11 -21.66 26.91
CA GLY A 11 28.67 -20.36 26.56
C GLY A 11 28.30 -19.26 27.54
N LEU A 12 27.08 -19.28 28.06
CA LEU A 12 26.60 -18.27 29.02
C LEU A 12 27.27 -18.38 30.39
N ALA A 13 27.68 -19.59 30.81
CA ALA A 13 28.38 -19.81 32.07
C ALA A 13 29.77 -19.16 32.09
N HIS A 14 30.45 -19.07 30.93
CA HIS A 14 31.74 -18.43 30.80
C HIS A 14 31.70 -16.90 30.85
N LEU A 15 30.55 -16.29 30.51
CA LEU A 15 30.38 -14.84 30.56
C LEU A 15 30.41 -14.30 32.00
N GLY A 16 30.05 -15.12 33.01
CA GLY A 16 30.05 -14.76 34.42
C GLY A 16 31.43 -14.46 34.98
N SER A 17 32.52 -14.90 34.33
CA SER A 17 33.88 -14.65 34.71
C SER A 17 34.52 -13.39 34.09
N MET A 18 33.82 -12.74 33.16
CA MET A 18 34.30 -11.55 32.45
C MET A 18 33.97 -10.27 33.24
N LYS A 19 34.83 -9.88 34.17
CA LYS A 19 34.64 -8.73 35.06
C LYS A 19 34.61 -7.38 34.35
N GLU A 20 35.08 -7.29 33.12
CA GLU A 20 35.14 -6.06 32.32
C GLU A 20 34.04 -5.94 31.26
N LEU A 21 33.14 -6.92 31.20
CA LEU A 21 32.08 -6.90 30.23
C LEU A 21 31.02 -5.82 30.61
N ARG A 22 30.84 -4.82 29.75
CA ARG A 22 29.88 -3.71 29.97
C ARG A 22 28.64 -3.81 29.09
N HIS A 23 28.74 -4.41 27.91
CA HIS A 23 27.65 -4.56 26.97
C HIS A 23 27.64 -5.96 26.41
N LEU A 24 26.47 -6.60 26.35
CA LEU A 24 26.25 -7.89 25.75
C LEU A 24 25.12 -7.77 24.71
N TYR A 25 25.46 -8.01 23.45
CA TYR A 25 24.51 -8.00 22.36
C TYR A 25 24.03 -9.42 22.10
N VAL A 26 22.74 -9.68 22.30
CA VAL A 26 22.10 -11.01 22.12
C VAL A 26 21.16 -11.03 20.92
N TRP A 27 21.35 -10.08 20.00
CA TRP A 27 20.57 -9.99 18.78
C TRP A 27 20.83 -11.20 17.87
N GLN A 28 19.76 -11.79 17.32
CA GLN A 28 19.80 -12.98 16.46
C GLN A 28 20.49 -14.24 17.08
N THR A 29 20.56 -14.33 18.40
CA THR A 29 21.23 -15.47 19.06
C THR A 29 20.27 -16.57 19.53
N GLY A 30 18.96 -16.43 19.33
CA GLY A 30 17.95 -17.36 19.85
C GLY A 30 17.81 -17.33 21.39
N VAL A 31 18.42 -16.37 22.07
CA VAL A 31 18.24 -16.15 23.51
C VAL A 31 16.85 -15.57 23.75
N THR A 32 16.01 -16.30 24.50
CA THR A 32 14.66 -15.89 24.86
C THR A 32 14.63 -14.75 25.88
N GLY A 33 13.48 -14.04 26.01
CA GLY A 33 13.30 -13.03 27.04
C GLY A 33 13.65 -13.50 28.43
N THR A 34 13.20 -14.71 28.81
CA THR A 34 13.55 -15.39 30.08
C THR A 34 15.05 -15.67 30.22
N GLY A 35 15.72 -15.98 29.11
CA GLY A 35 17.18 -16.15 29.06
C GLY A 35 17.92 -14.84 29.37
N CYS A 36 17.45 -13.73 28.80
CA CYS A 36 17.99 -12.42 29.07
C CYS A 36 17.78 -11.97 30.51
N ASP A 37 16.61 -12.24 31.11
CA ASP A 37 16.31 -11.89 32.51
C ASP A 37 17.18 -12.67 33.47
N ARG A 38 17.49 -13.93 33.16
CA ARG A 38 18.45 -14.75 33.92
C ARG A 38 19.86 -14.20 33.80
N LEU A 39 20.28 -13.78 32.59
CA LEU A 39 21.57 -13.14 32.38
C LEU A 39 21.71 -11.82 33.13
N SER A 40 20.68 -10.98 33.14
CA SER A 40 20.68 -9.72 33.89
C SER A 40 20.88 -9.92 35.41
N ARG A 41 20.36 -11.03 35.94
CA ARG A 41 20.57 -11.38 37.37
C ARG A 41 21.97 -11.91 37.63
N THR A 42 22.57 -12.60 36.68
CA THR A 42 23.91 -13.16 36.80
C THR A 42 25.01 -12.13 36.54
N LEU A 43 24.71 -11.12 35.74
CA LEU A 43 25.63 -10.07 35.30
C LEU A 43 25.05 -8.68 35.61
N PRO A 44 24.95 -8.26 36.86
CA PRO A 44 24.22 -7.02 37.26
C PRO A 44 24.87 -5.74 36.74
N GLY A 45 26.15 -5.78 36.32
CA GLY A 45 26.88 -4.63 35.74
C GLY A 45 26.86 -4.58 34.21
N VAL A 46 26.22 -5.55 33.53
CA VAL A 46 26.26 -5.67 32.09
C VAL A 46 24.95 -5.19 31.47
N ARG A 47 25.03 -4.26 30.53
CA ARG A 47 23.89 -3.84 29.72
C ARG A 47 23.60 -4.86 28.63
N ILE A 48 22.49 -5.59 28.75
CA ILE A 48 22.06 -6.57 27.75
C ILE A 48 21.24 -5.86 26.68
N VAL A 49 21.73 -5.86 25.43
CA VAL A 49 21.05 -5.28 24.29
C VAL A 49 20.36 -6.42 23.52
N ARG A 50 19.05 -6.46 23.60
CA ARG A 50 18.19 -7.54 23.05
C ARG A 50 17.89 -7.38 21.57
N GLY A 51 18.22 -6.27 20.94
CA GLY A 51 17.77 -5.96 19.59
C GLY A 51 16.31 -5.49 19.55
N VAL A 52 15.78 -5.36 18.36
CA VAL A 52 14.37 -4.99 18.14
C VAL A 52 13.52 -6.25 18.27
N ASP A 53 12.54 -6.23 19.17
CA ASP A 53 11.50 -7.25 19.22
C ASP A 53 10.53 -7.03 18.05
N LEU A 54 10.74 -7.78 16.97
CA LEU A 54 9.96 -7.64 15.73
C LEU A 54 8.48 -7.95 15.97
N ASP A 55 8.15 -8.90 16.83
CA ASP A 55 6.76 -9.27 17.12
C ASP A 55 6.05 -8.11 17.80
N ARG A 56 6.75 -7.42 18.71
CA ARG A 56 6.22 -6.22 19.37
C ARG A 56 6.10 -5.04 18.40
N VAL A 57 7.08 -4.85 17.50
CA VAL A 57 7.02 -3.80 16.49
C VAL A 57 5.86 -4.05 15.51
N VAL A 58 5.67 -5.29 15.09
CA VAL A 58 4.54 -5.67 14.23
C VAL A 58 3.21 -5.45 14.96
N ALA A 59 3.10 -5.87 16.22
CA ALA A 59 1.90 -5.63 17.02
C ALA A 59 1.62 -4.13 17.24
N ASP A 60 2.65 -3.33 17.49
CA ASP A 60 2.54 -1.87 17.60
C ASP A 60 2.15 -1.20 16.28
N LEU A 61 2.64 -1.72 15.14
CA LEU A 61 2.24 -1.25 13.79
C LEU A 61 0.80 -1.63 13.47
N GLU A 62 0.38 -2.84 13.83
CA GLU A 62 -1.00 -3.29 13.66
C GLU A 62 -1.97 -2.53 14.58
N ALA A 63 -1.55 -2.22 15.81
CA ALA A 63 -2.32 -1.39 16.75
C ALA A 63 -2.39 0.09 16.32
N ARG A 64 -1.40 0.57 15.57
CA ARG A 64 -1.35 1.89 14.95
C ARG A 64 -2.00 1.93 13.58
N LYS A 65 -2.87 0.99 13.24
CA LYS A 65 -3.72 1.15 12.07
C LYS A 65 -4.33 2.54 12.15
N GLU A 66 -3.78 3.45 11.34
CA GLU A 66 -4.37 4.77 11.18
C GLU A 66 -5.85 4.58 10.86
N PRO A 67 -6.74 5.35 11.48
CA PRO A 67 -8.15 5.26 11.17
C PRO A 67 -8.25 5.41 9.65
N GLU A 68 -8.91 4.45 9.03
CA GLU A 68 -9.15 4.45 7.58
C GLU A 68 -9.79 5.80 7.25
N VAL A 69 -9.01 6.71 6.69
CA VAL A 69 -9.49 8.04 6.33
C VAL A 69 -10.55 7.82 5.28
N LYS A 70 -11.81 7.91 5.68
CA LYS A 70 -12.94 7.80 4.77
C LYS A 70 -12.89 8.98 3.81
N ILE A 71 -12.24 8.77 2.66
CA ILE A 71 -12.16 9.77 1.61
C ILE A 71 -13.57 9.97 1.08
N VAL A 72 -14.14 11.14 1.36
CA VAL A 72 -15.41 11.53 0.74
C VAL A 72 -15.13 11.81 -0.73
N ARG A 73 -15.77 11.07 -1.61
CA ARG A 73 -15.62 11.18 -3.06
C ARG A 73 -16.85 11.87 -3.65
N VAL A 74 -16.60 12.75 -4.59
CA VAL A 74 -17.66 13.38 -5.38
C VAL A 74 -18.02 12.45 -6.53
N GLU A 75 -19.30 12.22 -6.76
CA GLU A 75 -19.75 11.44 -7.90
C GLU A 75 -19.58 12.24 -9.19
N LEU A 76 -18.93 11.64 -10.18
CA LEU A 76 -18.70 12.25 -11.49
C LEU A 76 -19.84 11.91 -12.45
N GLU A 77 -20.22 12.89 -13.24
CA GLU A 77 -21.10 12.68 -14.37
C GLU A 77 -20.40 11.83 -15.44
N TRP A 78 -21.07 10.74 -15.81
CA TRP A 78 -20.70 9.90 -16.94
C TRP A 78 -21.27 10.48 -18.22
N VAL A 79 -20.42 10.77 -19.20
CA VAL A 79 -20.84 11.23 -20.53
C VAL A 79 -20.80 10.06 -21.49
N PRO A 80 -21.97 9.53 -21.97
CA PRO A 80 -22.02 8.41 -22.89
C PRO A 80 -21.38 8.76 -24.25
N ALA A 81 -20.80 7.75 -24.90
CA ALA A 81 -20.26 7.91 -26.25
C ALA A 81 -21.37 8.32 -27.24
N GLY A 82 -21.02 9.14 -28.20
CA GLY A 82 -21.97 9.64 -29.20
C GLY A 82 -22.75 10.90 -28.78
N THR A 83 -22.71 11.28 -27.50
CA THR A 83 -23.29 12.55 -27.03
C THR A 83 -22.39 13.73 -27.42
N GLU A 84 -21.12 13.63 -27.05
CA GLU A 84 -20.08 14.61 -27.37
C GLU A 84 -18.74 13.89 -27.56
N ASN A 85 -17.83 14.51 -28.32
CA ASN A 85 -16.46 14.00 -28.38
C ASN A 85 -15.72 14.30 -27.07
N PRO A 86 -14.91 13.35 -26.54
CA PRO A 86 -14.15 13.57 -25.33
C PRO A 86 -13.22 14.79 -25.50
N PRO A 87 -13.27 15.77 -24.59
CA PRO A 87 -12.38 16.92 -24.65
C PRO A 87 -10.94 16.48 -24.40
N ARG A 88 -9.97 17.23 -24.90
CA ARG A 88 -8.56 17.01 -24.59
C ARG A 88 -8.28 17.29 -23.12
N SER A 89 -7.41 16.52 -22.50
CA SER A 89 -6.90 16.84 -21.19
C SER A 89 -6.21 18.20 -21.19
N GLN A 90 -6.33 18.95 -20.11
CA GLN A 90 -5.70 20.27 -19.96
C GLN A 90 -4.57 20.18 -18.94
N GLY A 91 -3.47 20.91 -19.21
CA GLY A 91 -2.35 21.03 -18.27
C GLY A 91 -2.66 21.92 -17.06
N GLY A 92 -1.76 21.91 -16.07
CA GLY A 92 -1.88 22.75 -14.88
C GLY A 92 -2.94 22.28 -13.87
N GLY A 93 -3.39 21.04 -13.95
CA GLY A 93 -4.29 20.44 -12.98
C GLY A 93 -3.63 20.17 -11.62
N LYS A 94 -4.41 20.15 -10.54
CA LYS A 94 -3.98 19.73 -9.21
C LYS A 94 -4.04 18.20 -9.09
N ILE A 95 -3.23 17.63 -8.21
CA ILE A 95 -3.28 16.20 -7.90
C ILE A 95 -4.67 15.85 -7.35
N SER A 96 -5.25 14.80 -7.89
CA SER A 96 -6.56 14.26 -7.53
C SER A 96 -6.55 12.74 -7.60
N SER A 97 -7.64 12.10 -7.25
CA SER A 97 -7.82 10.65 -7.39
C SER A 97 -9.22 10.33 -7.86
N ILE A 98 -9.32 9.28 -8.68
CA ILE A 98 -10.60 8.79 -9.18
C ILE A 98 -10.73 7.32 -8.82
N GLU A 99 -11.91 6.94 -8.37
CA GLU A 99 -12.35 5.56 -8.27
C GLU A 99 -13.30 5.27 -9.42
N ILE A 100 -12.95 4.32 -10.26
CA ILE A 100 -13.69 3.95 -11.46
C ILE A 100 -14.34 2.59 -11.18
N ASN A 101 -15.65 2.53 -11.20
CA ASN A 101 -16.42 1.32 -10.92
C ASN A 101 -16.98 0.77 -12.23
N ASN A 102 -16.50 -0.41 -12.64
CA ASN A 102 -17.03 -1.09 -13.80
C ASN A 102 -18.24 -1.96 -13.39
N ASN A 103 -19.46 -1.45 -13.58
CA ASN A 103 -20.69 -2.19 -13.27
C ASN A 103 -21.14 -3.11 -14.41
N ARG A 104 -20.38 -3.18 -15.51
CA ARG A 104 -20.69 -4.03 -16.64
C ARG A 104 -20.33 -5.50 -16.37
N SER A 105 -20.96 -6.40 -17.10
CA SER A 105 -20.64 -7.83 -17.12
C SER A 105 -19.35 -8.18 -17.89
N GLU A 106 -18.75 -7.20 -18.55
CA GLU A 106 -17.55 -7.33 -19.37
C GLU A 106 -16.46 -6.40 -18.90
N ALA A 107 -15.21 -6.71 -19.23
CA ALA A 107 -14.07 -5.85 -18.97
C ALA A 107 -14.13 -4.59 -19.85
N VAL A 108 -13.55 -3.50 -19.35
CA VAL A 108 -13.44 -2.24 -20.08
C VAL A 108 -12.00 -1.76 -20.11
N LYS A 109 -11.62 -1.05 -21.15
CA LYS A 109 -10.29 -0.46 -21.29
C LYS A 109 -10.33 1.02 -20.93
N LEU A 110 -9.32 1.48 -20.22
CA LEU A 110 -9.15 2.87 -19.78
C LEU A 110 -8.07 3.56 -20.60
N TYR A 111 -8.42 4.68 -21.22
CA TYR A 111 -7.51 5.52 -22.00
C TYR A 111 -7.46 6.94 -21.43
N TRP A 112 -6.29 7.51 -21.39
CA TRP A 112 -6.13 8.93 -21.15
C TRP A 112 -6.17 9.69 -22.47
N VAL A 113 -7.01 10.74 -22.53
CA VAL A 113 -7.04 11.64 -23.69
C VAL A 113 -5.92 12.64 -23.54
N GLU A 114 -4.90 12.54 -24.37
CA GLU A 114 -3.71 13.38 -24.27
C GLU A 114 -4.01 14.86 -24.59
N TYR A 115 -3.08 15.75 -24.22
CA TYR A 115 -3.17 17.18 -24.52
C TYR A 115 -3.29 17.47 -26.02
N GLY A 116 -2.71 16.63 -26.86
CA GLY A 116 -2.84 16.66 -28.33
C GLY A 116 -4.14 16.09 -28.87
N GLY A 117 -4.93 15.41 -28.04
CA GLY A 117 -6.13 14.69 -28.42
C GLY A 117 -5.89 13.22 -28.83
N GLY A 118 -4.64 12.74 -28.72
CA GLY A 118 -4.32 11.32 -28.87
C GLY A 118 -4.87 10.50 -27.69
N LEU A 119 -5.00 9.20 -27.88
CA LEU A 119 -5.43 8.25 -26.84
C LEU A 119 -4.23 7.43 -26.37
N LYS A 120 -3.99 7.45 -25.07
CA LYS A 120 -2.97 6.62 -24.43
C LYS A 120 -3.64 5.54 -23.59
N TYR A 121 -3.44 4.29 -23.97
CA TYR A 121 -3.91 3.15 -23.16
C TYR A 121 -3.23 3.12 -21.80
N TYR A 122 -4.04 2.83 -20.79
CA TYR A 122 -3.55 2.74 -19.41
C TYR A 122 -3.69 1.35 -18.82
N THR A 123 -4.89 0.80 -18.81
CA THR A 123 -5.18 -0.49 -18.20
C THR A 123 -6.58 -0.98 -18.58
N GLU A 124 -6.86 -2.20 -18.18
CA GLU A 124 -8.17 -2.82 -18.25
C GLU A 124 -8.77 -2.93 -16.84
N ILE A 125 -10.09 -2.78 -16.75
CA ILE A 125 -10.86 -2.94 -15.51
C ILE A 125 -11.82 -4.12 -15.75
N ALA A 126 -11.60 -5.21 -15.03
CA ALA A 126 -12.41 -6.42 -15.17
C ALA A 126 -13.88 -6.17 -14.79
N ALA A 127 -14.78 -7.02 -15.29
CA ALA A 127 -16.20 -6.99 -14.99
C ALA A 127 -16.49 -6.92 -13.49
N GLY A 128 -17.33 -6.01 -13.05
CA GLY A 128 -17.72 -5.83 -11.65
C GLY A 128 -16.60 -5.41 -10.71
N LYS A 129 -15.47 -4.90 -11.23
CA LYS A 129 -14.33 -4.45 -10.43
C LYS A 129 -14.19 -2.95 -10.42
N SER A 130 -13.51 -2.46 -9.39
CA SER A 130 -13.18 -1.05 -9.22
C SER A 130 -11.68 -0.82 -9.34
N LEU A 131 -11.30 0.35 -9.85
CA LEU A 131 -9.92 0.80 -9.96
C LEU A 131 -9.80 2.19 -9.35
N THR A 132 -8.96 2.34 -8.32
CA THR A 132 -8.59 3.67 -7.83
C THR A 132 -7.29 4.12 -8.49
N ARG A 133 -7.29 5.35 -9.03
CA ARG A 133 -6.15 5.92 -9.73
C ARG A 133 -5.86 7.35 -9.29
N ALA A 134 -4.58 7.63 -9.04
CA ALA A 134 -4.11 9.00 -8.93
C ALA A 134 -4.10 9.66 -10.34
N THR A 135 -4.56 10.89 -10.41
CA THR A 135 -4.67 11.68 -11.64
C THR A 135 -4.45 13.16 -11.35
N PHE A 136 -4.62 14.00 -12.35
CA PHE A 136 -4.67 15.45 -12.20
C PHE A 136 -6.05 15.95 -12.58
N SER A 137 -6.52 16.99 -11.92
CA SER A 137 -7.74 17.66 -12.35
C SER A 137 -7.61 18.14 -13.82
N LYS A 138 -8.73 18.18 -14.54
CA LYS A 138 -8.81 18.46 -15.98
C LYS A 138 -8.22 17.37 -16.89
N ALA A 139 -7.82 16.22 -16.34
CA ALA A 139 -7.49 15.05 -17.14
C ALA A 139 -8.79 14.39 -17.61
N THR A 140 -8.90 14.14 -18.90
CA THR A 140 -10.04 13.43 -19.51
C THR A 140 -9.67 11.96 -19.71
N TRP A 141 -10.59 11.09 -19.35
CA TRP A 141 -10.46 9.65 -19.42
C TRP A 141 -11.58 9.07 -20.27
N LEU A 142 -11.21 8.32 -21.30
CA LEU A 142 -12.11 7.60 -22.17
C LEU A 142 -12.16 6.13 -21.75
N ILE A 143 -13.36 5.59 -21.74
CA ILE A 143 -13.62 4.17 -21.52
C ILE A 143 -14.11 3.56 -22.81
N THR A 144 -13.56 2.39 -23.16
CA THR A 144 -14.00 1.57 -24.28
C THR A 144 -14.36 0.18 -23.81
N ASP A 145 -15.06 -0.57 -24.64
CA ASP A 145 -15.18 -2.02 -24.49
C ASP A 145 -13.86 -2.73 -24.90
N VAL A 146 -13.88 -4.07 -24.90
CA VAL A 146 -12.73 -4.90 -25.28
C VAL A 146 -12.35 -4.77 -26.75
N ASP A 147 -13.30 -4.40 -27.61
CA ASP A 147 -13.13 -4.18 -29.05
C ASP A 147 -12.76 -2.74 -29.39
N GLU A 148 -12.43 -1.94 -28.37
CA GLU A 148 -12.04 -0.51 -28.46
C GLU A 148 -13.16 0.42 -28.93
N THR A 149 -14.42 -0.03 -28.86
CA THR A 149 -15.57 0.82 -29.13
C THR A 149 -15.77 1.78 -27.94
N PRO A 150 -15.83 3.10 -28.15
CA PRO A 150 -16.05 4.05 -27.06
C PRO A 150 -17.40 3.83 -26.36
N LEU A 151 -17.35 3.74 -25.05
CA LEU A 151 -18.54 3.64 -24.18
C LEU A 151 -18.93 4.99 -23.59
N GLY A 152 -17.95 5.80 -23.26
CA GLY A 152 -18.15 7.11 -22.69
C GLY A 152 -16.87 7.67 -22.08
N TYR A 153 -16.95 8.86 -21.51
CA TYR A 153 -15.82 9.53 -20.90
C TYR A 153 -16.21 10.33 -19.65
N PHE A 154 -15.21 10.77 -18.92
CA PHE A 154 -15.34 11.69 -17.80
C PHE A 154 -14.09 12.54 -17.66
N THR A 155 -14.21 13.70 -17.00
CA THR A 155 -13.09 14.59 -16.72
C THR A 155 -12.87 14.70 -15.22
N ALA A 156 -11.62 14.52 -14.79
CA ALA A 156 -11.24 14.57 -13.38
C ALA A 156 -11.40 15.97 -12.78
N PRO A 157 -12.10 16.13 -11.64
CA PRO A 157 -12.17 17.37 -10.88
C PRO A 157 -10.95 17.51 -9.96
N VAL A 158 -10.92 18.57 -9.15
CA VAL A 158 -9.89 18.79 -8.14
C VAL A 158 -10.08 17.84 -6.96
N GLU A 159 -11.32 17.58 -6.58
CA GLU A 159 -11.71 16.75 -5.45
C GLU A 159 -11.55 15.26 -5.79
N PRO A 160 -11.23 14.40 -4.81
CA PRO A 160 -11.32 12.96 -4.97
C PRO A 160 -12.73 12.57 -5.43
N SER A 161 -12.82 11.72 -6.44
CA SER A 161 -14.10 11.45 -7.09
C SER A 161 -14.32 9.97 -7.40
N THR A 162 -15.56 9.61 -7.66
CA THR A 162 -15.95 8.28 -8.13
C THR A 162 -16.80 8.41 -9.39
N VAL A 163 -16.66 7.44 -10.29
CA VAL A 163 -17.47 7.35 -11.49
C VAL A 163 -18.01 5.93 -11.63
N GLN A 164 -19.27 5.85 -12.04
CA GLN A 164 -19.95 4.58 -12.30
C GLN A 164 -20.03 4.38 -13.82
N ILE A 165 -19.39 3.33 -14.33
CA ILE A 165 -19.59 2.90 -15.72
C ILE A 165 -20.92 2.14 -15.73
N PRO A 166 -21.94 2.62 -16.44
CA PRO A 166 -23.25 2.01 -16.40
C PRO A 166 -23.25 0.61 -17.03
N GLU A 167 -24.17 -0.22 -16.57
CA GLU A 167 -24.54 -1.46 -17.25
C GLU A 167 -25.04 -1.14 -18.67
N SER A 168 -24.92 -2.08 -19.58
CA SER A 168 -25.32 -1.90 -20.99
C SER A 168 -26.80 -1.85 -21.15
#